data_5a6b05e98cfeb75241ed9d6ec79b4550
#
_entry.id   5a6b05e98cfeb75241ed9d6ec79b4550
#
_cell.length_a   1.000
_cell.length_b   1.000
_cell.length_c   1.000
_cell.angle_alpha   90.00
_cell.angle_beta   90.00
_cell.angle_gamma   90.00
#
_symmetry.space_group_name_H-M   'P 1'
#
loop_
_entity.id
_entity.type
_entity.pdbx_description
1 polymer ?
#
loop_
_entity_poly.entity_id
_entity_poly.type
_entity_poly.pdbx_seq_one_letter_code
_entity_poly.pdbx_strand_id
1 'polypeptide(L)'
;PPTLGVSKPAVSKWETGQSCPDIQLLAPIARYFGVTIDSLLSFTRALPREEADRLVKEIPGIFERDGFQAGMERCAALVREYPDSQYLKLKVAGLYTTCVLHFREEDRTEENLARFREYALELLEEILSGGESRYWVQAKGIAACCYMQSGDYDRAEAYLRELPVPEIDPDSLLPAL
;
A
#
# COMPACT_ATOMS: atom_id res chain seq x y z
N PRO A 1 -12.82 -0.66 37.28
CA PRO A 1 -14.01 0.18 37.30
C PRO A 1 -15.27 -0.66 37.63
N PRO A 2 -16.21 -0.14 38.44
CA PRO A 2 -17.38 -0.92 38.89
C PRO A 2 -18.27 -1.42 37.72
N THR A 3 -18.16 -0.83 36.55
CA THR A 3 -18.92 -1.15 35.34
C THR A 3 -18.47 -2.44 34.62
N LEU A 4 -17.24 -2.92 34.86
CA LEU A 4 -16.70 -4.12 34.19
C LEU A 4 -16.58 -5.33 35.08
N GLY A 5 -16.92 -5.22 36.39
CA GLY A 5 -16.86 -6.33 37.35
C GLY A 5 -15.46 -6.87 37.63
N VAL A 6 -14.40 -6.09 37.27
CA VAL A 6 -12.98 -6.47 37.45
C VAL A 6 -12.36 -5.79 38.67
N SER A 7 -11.48 -6.49 39.38
CA SER A 7 -10.79 -5.97 40.55
C SER A 7 -9.64 -5.04 40.14
N LYS A 8 -9.30 -4.05 40.98
CA LYS A 8 -8.14 -3.15 40.76
C LYS A 8 -6.82 -3.91 40.57
N PRO A 9 -6.49 -4.97 41.34
CA PRO A 9 -5.31 -5.78 41.14
C PRO A 9 -5.26 -6.47 39.75
N ALA A 10 -6.41 -6.89 39.21
CA ALA A 10 -6.43 -7.46 37.84
C ALA A 10 -6.08 -6.43 36.78
N VAL A 11 -6.66 -5.22 36.87
CA VAL A 11 -6.33 -4.12 35.94
C VAL A 11 -4.86 -3.76 36.04
N SER A 12 -4.29 -3.64 37.26
CA SER A 12 -2.88 -3.34 37.43
C SER A 12 -1.96 -4.38 36.78
N LYS A 13 -2.32 -5.67 36.84
CA LYS A 13 -1.54 -6.72 36.16
C LYS A 13 -1.62 -6.59 34.64
N TRP A 14 -2.74 -6.15 34.10
CA TRP A 14 -2.89 -5.91 32.66
C TRP A 14 -2.04 -4.73 32.19
N GLU A 15 -2.08 -3.62 32.96
CA GLU A 15 -1.29 -2.41 32.69
C GLU A 15 0.23 -2.65 32.76
N THR A 16 0.65 -3.59 33.60
CA THR A 16 2.07 -3.99 33.76
C THR A 16 2.48 -5.15 32.84
N GLY A 17 1.57 -5.67 32.01
CA GLY A 17 1.87 -6.78 31.11
C GLY A 17 2.04 -8.14 31.80
N GLN A 18 1.72 -8.25 33.11
CA GLN A 18 1.83 -9.51 33.86
C GLN A 18 0.73 -10.52 33.53
N SER A 19 -0.40 -10.06 33.00
CA SER A 19 -1.49 -10.88 32.48
C SER A 19 -2.31 -10.13 31.47
N CYS A 20 -3.10 -10.86 30.67
CA CYS A 20 -4.06 -10.26 29.73
C CYS A 20 -5.48 -10.39 30.30
N PRO A 21 -6.43 -9.52 29.87
CA PRO A 21 -7.85 -9.72 30.13
C PRO A 21 -8.35 -11.03 29.54
N ASP A 22 -9.36 -11.64 30.17
CA ASP A 22 -10.07 -12.74 29.57
C ASP A 22 -10.74 -12.30 28.26
N ILE A 23 -10.81 -13.21 27.27
CA ILE A 23 -11.37 -12.92 25.95
C ILE A 23 -12.83 -12.42 26.05
N GLN A 24 -13.58 -12.88 27.02
CA GLN A 24 -14.98 -12.45 27.29
C GLN A 24 -15.05 -10.98 27.73
N LEU A 25 -13.96 -10.43 28.26
CA LEU A 25 -13.90 -9.05 28.73
C LEU A 25 -13.49 -8.08 27.60
N LEU A 26 -12.94 -8.55 26.49
CA LEU A 26 -12.47 -7.68 25.40
C LEU A 26 -13.59 -6.82 24.82
N ALA A 27 -14.77 -7.40 24.54
CA ALA A 27 -15.91 -6.67 24.02
C ALA A 27 -16.49 -5.63 25.01
N PRO A 28 -16.69 -5.96 26.31
CA PRO A 28 -17.02 -4.97 27.33
C PRO A 28 -16.01 -3.85 27.49
N ILE A 29 -14.70 -4.16 27.46
CA ILE A 29 -13.62 -3.16 27.57
C ILE A 29 -13.62 -2.24 26.34
N ALA A 30 -13.68 -2.80 25.13
CA ALA A 30 -13.72 -2.00 23.89
C ALA A 30 -14.93 -1.05 23.89
N ARG A 31 -16.11 -1.53 24.30
CA ARG A 31 -17.31 -0.71 24.43
C ARG A 31 -17.16 0.39 25.48
N TYR A 32 -16.53 0.10 26.61
CA TYR A 32 -16.29 1.08 27.67
C TYR A 32 -15.40 2.22 27.21
N PHE A 33 -14.38 1.94 26.41
CA PHE A 33 -13.46 2.96 25.85
C PHE A 33 -13.95 3.54 24.53
N GLY A 34 -15.05 3.04 23.93
CA GLY A 34 -15.56 3.53 22.65
C GLY A 34 -14.65 3.21 21.45
N VAL A 35 -13.88 2.11 21.55
CA VAL A 35 -12.97 1.64 20.51
C VAL A 35 -13.39 0.28 19.96
N THR A 36 -12.85 -0.13 18.79
CA THR A 36 -13.03 -1.51 18.29
C THR A 36 -12.14 -2.50 19.05
N ILE A 37 -12.48 -3.79 18.99
CA ILE A 37 -11.63 -4.84 19.59
C ILE A 37 -10.25 -4.87 18.94
N ASP A 38 -10.17 -4.68 17.62
CA ASP A 38 -8.91 -4.61 16.88
C ASP A 38 -8.04 -3.45 17.37
N SER A 39 -8.64 -2.27 17.57
CA SER A 39 -7.96 -1.12 18.13
C SER A 39 -7.48 -1.37 19.57
N LEU A 40 -8.32 -2.03 20.40
CA LEU A 40 -7.97 -2.38 21.78
C LEU A 40 -6.77 -3.33 21.85
N LEU A 41 -6.68 -4.28 20.91
CA LEU A 41 -5.61 -5.26 20.82
C LEU A 41 -4.40 -4.72 20.04
N SER A 42 -4.45 -3.47 19.56
CA SER A 42 -3.47 -2.92 18.60
C SER A 42 -3.24 -3.86 17.40
N PHE A 43 -4.31 -4.60 17.04
CA PHE A 43 -4.25 -5.51 15.91
C PHE A 43 -4.31 -4.70 14.62
N THR A 44 -3.17 -4.54 13.98
CA THR A 44 -3.09 -4.11 12.59
C THR A 44 -2.93 -5.36 11.74
N ARG A 45 -3.76 -5.49 10.73
CA ARG A 45 -3.61 -6.53 9.71
C ARG A 45 -2.39 -6.17 8.83
N ALA A 46 -1.23 -6.09 9.48
CA ALA A 46 0.00 -5.71 8.80
C ALA A 46 0.41 -6.85 7.88
N LEU A 47 0.30 -6.63 6.58
CA LEU A 47 0.84 -7.53 5.57
C LEU A 47 2.37 -7.39 5.57
N PRO A 48 3.15 -8.45 5.88
CA PRO A 48 4.60 -8.43 5.77
C PRO A 48 5.03 -8.13 4.33
N ARG A 49 6.15 -7.41 4.17
CA ARG A 49 6.64 -7.02 2.83
C ARG A 49 6.91 -8.22 1.94
N GLU A 50 7.56 -9.24 2.48
CA GLU A 50 7.88 -10.47 1.77
C GLU A 50 6.61 -11.19 1.26
N GLU A 51 5.54 -11.13 2.04
CA GLU A 51 4.25 -11.70 1.65
C GLU A 51 3.57 -10.84 0.58
N ALA A 52 3.59 -9.51 0.72
CA ALA A 52 3.11 -8.59 -0.30
C ALA A 52 3.84 -8.80 -1.63
N ASP A 53 5.17 -8.89 -1.60
CA ASP A 53 5.98 -9.14 -2.79
C ASP A 53 5.64 -10.49 -3.46
N ARG A 54 5.42 -11.54 -2.66
CA ARG A 54 5.00 -12.85 -3.17
C ARG A 54 3.64 -12.79 -3.86
N LEU A 55 2.65 -12.15 -3.21
CA LEU A 55 1.30 -12.00 -3.74
C LEU A 55 1.27 -11.19 -5.05
N VAL A 56 2.03 -10.11 -5.11
CA VAL A 56 2.11 -9.25 -6.30
C VAL A 56 2.85 -9.93 -7.45
N LYS A 57 3.88 -10.75 -7.14
CA LYS A 57 4.67 -11.46 -8.15
C LYS A 57 3.86 -12.42 -9.02
N GLU A 58 2.71 -12.90 -8.54
CA GLU A 58 1.83 -13.80 -9.29
C GLU A 58 0.99 -13.08 -10.35
N ILE A 59 0.75 -11.76 -10.18
CA ILE A 59 -0.20 -11.00 -11.00
C ILE A 59 0.17 -10.94 -12.48
N PRO A 60 1.44 -10.70 -12.89
CA PRO A 60 1.82 -10.72 -14.30
C PRO A 60 1.41 -12.00 -15.02
N GLY A 61 1.60 -13.16 -14.36
CA GLY A 61 1.18 -14.44 -14.91
C GLY A 61 -0.34 -14.61 -15.03
N ILE A 62 -1.13 -13.89 -14.22
CA ILE A 62 -2.60 -13.88 -14.35
C ILE A 62 -3.00 -13.06 -15.58
N PHE A 63 -2.41 -11.88 -15.80
CA PHE A 63 -2.64 -11.08 -17.01
C PHE A 63 -2.35 -11.89 -18.28
N GLU A 64 -1.24 -12.63 -18.29
CA GLU A 64 -0.81 -13.44 -19.44
C GLU A 64 -1.72 -14.64 -19.67
N ARG A 65 -2.08 -15.38 -18.62
CA ARG A 65 -2.80 -16.63 -18.71
C ARG A 65 -4.31 -16.44 -18.81
N ASP A 66 -4.86 -15.55 -17.96
CA ASP A 66 -6.30 -15.42 -17.72
C ASP A 66 -6.89 -14.12 -18.29
N GLY A 67 -6.03 -13.20 -18.76
CA GLY A 67 -6.38 -11.94 -19.43
C GLY A 67 -6.47 -10.73 -18.51
N PHE A 68 -6.71 -9.57 -19.12
CA PHE A 68 -6.70 -8.27 -18.45
C PHE A 68 -7.69 -8.18 -17.29
N GLN A 69 -8.93 -8.61 -17.50
CA GLN A 69 -9.98 -8.51 -16.49
C GLN A 69 -9.63 -9.29 -15.22
N ALA A 70 -9.13 -10.54 -15.37
CA ALA A 70 -8.72 -11.38 -14.25
C ALA A 70 -7.53 -10.77 -13.46
N GLY A 71 -6.55 -10.20 -14.17
CA GLY A 71 -5.44 -9.49 -13.55
C GLY A 71 -5.90 -8.28 -12.72
N MET A 72 -6.79 -7.46 -13.26
CA MET A 72 -7.36 -6.30 -12.56
C MET A 72 -8.20 -6.72 -11.34
N GLU A 73 -9.01 -7.77 -11.46
CA GLU A 73 -9.78 -8.31 -10.34
C GLU A 73 -8.88 -8.81 -9.21
N ARG A 74 -7.77 -9.45 -9.55
CA ARG A 74 -6.78 -9.89 -8.55
C ARG A 74 -6.12 -8.71 -7.85
N CYS A 75 -5.72 -7.66 -8.57
CA CYS A 75 -5.22 -6.41 -7.99
C CYS A 75 -6.22 -5.82 -7.00
N ALA A 76 -7.46 -5.64 -7.42
CA ALA A 76 -8.52 -5.07 -6.59
C ALA A 76 -8.87 -5.96 -5.37
N ALA A 77 -8.83 -7.29 -5.52
CA ALA A 77 -9.06 -8.22 -4.42
C ALA A 77 -7.99 -8.10 -3.33
N LEU A 78 -6.71 -8.01 -3.72
CA LEU A 78 -5.60 -7.85 -2.77
C LEU A 78 -5.69 -6.52 -2.02
N VAL A 79 -5.95 -5.42 -2.71
CA VAL A 79 -6.09 -4.11 -2.07
C VAL A 79 -7.27 -4.09 -1.10
N ARG A 80 -8.38 -4.76 -1.44
CA ARG A 80 -9.55 -4.90 -0.57
C ARG A 80 -9.28 -5.77 0.65
N GLU A 81 -8.45 -6.80 0.51
CA GLU A 81 -8.06 -7.69 1.62
C GLU A 81 -7.12 -7.00 2.61
N TYR A 82 -6.25 -6.11 2.11
CA TYR A 82 -5.26 -5.38 2.91
C TYR A 82 -5.32 -3.85 2.66
N PRO A 83 -6.45 -3.20 3.02
CA PRO A 83 -6.71 -1.80 2.66
C PRO A 83 -5.72 -0.81 3.28
N ASP A 84 -5.13 -1.16 4.44
CA ASP A 84 -4.19 -0.30 5.18
C ASP A 84 -2.73 -0.48 4.73
N SER A 85 -2.46 -1.44 3.83
CA SER A 85 -1.10 -1.72 3.38
C SER A 85 -0.65 -0.77 2.26
N GLN A 86 -0.07 0.37 2.63
CA GLN A 86 0.51 1.31 1.66
C GLN A 86 1.58 0.64 0.77
N TYR A 87 2.34 -0.31 1.32
CA TYR A 87 3.33 -1.05 0.54
C TYR A 87 2.70 -1.89 -0.56
N LEU A 88 1.62 -2.62 -0.25
CA LEU A 88 0.90 -3.39 -1.25
C LEU A 88 0.31 -2.49 -2.33
N LYS A 89 -0.33 -1.38 -1.95
CA LYS A 89 -0.88 -0.40 -2.91
C LYS A 89 0.21 0.12 -3.84
N LEU A 90 1.37 0.48 -3.29
CA LEU A 90 2.53 0.93 -4.08
C LEU A 90 2.99 -0.12 -5.09
N LYS A 91 3.10 -1.39 -4.64
CA LYS A 91 3.54 -2.50 -5.50
C LYS A 91 2.52 -2.80 -6.60
N VAL A 92 1.22 -2.79 -6.27
CA VAL A 92 0.14 -2.97 -7.25
C VAL A 92 0.12 -1.83 -8.27
N ALA A 93 0.23 -0.58 -7.82
CA ALA A 93 0.31 0.57 -8.72
C ALA A 93 1.54 0.49 -9.64
N GLY A 94 2.69 0.04 -9.09
CA GLY A 94 3.92 -0.16 -9.86
C GLY A 94 3.80 -1.21 -10.98
N LEU A 95 2.85 -2.14 -10.89
CA LEU A 95 2.61 -3.11 -11.95
C LEU A 95 2.22 -2.44 -13.27
N TYR A 96 1.55 -1.29 -13.25
CA TYR A 96 1.22 -0.56 -14.48
C TYR A 96 2.46 -0.28 -15.33
N THR A 97 3.59 0.03 -14.72
CA THR A 97 4.83 0.36 -15.45
C THR A 97 5.55 -0.88 -16.01
N THR A 98 5.22 -2.08 -15.56
CA THR A 98 5.95 -3.31 -15.87
C THR A 98 5.08 -4.41 -16.51
N CYS A 99 3.77 -4.45 -16.20
CA CYS A 99 2.90 -5.56 -16.61
C CYS A 99 2.34 -5.46 -18.02
N VAL A 100 2.42 -4.32 -18.68
CA VAL A 100 1.89 -4.14 -20.05
C VAL A 100 2.48 -5.18 -21.03
N LEU A 101 3.73 -5.59 -20.82
CA LEU A 101 4.39 -6.61 -21.63
C LEU A 101 3.80 -8.02 -21.41
N HIS A 102 3.11 -8.24 -20.28
CA HIS A 102 2.46 -9.51 -19.95
C HIS A 102 0.99 -9.56 -20.36
N PHE A 103 0.45 -8.48 -20.92
CA PHE A 103 -0.90 -8.51 -21.47
C PHE A 103 -0.93 -9.38 -22.73
N ARG A 104 -2.02 -10.10 -22.93
CA ARG A 104 -2.30 -10.74 -24.22
C ARG A 104 -2.36 -9.68 -25.31
N GLU A 105 -2.09 -10.05 -26.53
CA GLU A 105 -2.10 -9.11 -27.65
C GLU A 105 -3.46 -8.42 -27.81
N GLU A 106 -4.55 -9.17 -27.68
CA GLU A 106 -5.92 -8.65 -27.71
C GLU A 106 -6.26 -7.71 -26.55
N ASP A 107 -5.57 -7.82 -25.41
CA ASP A 107 -5.80 -7.00 -24.23
C ASP A 107 -4.99 -5.69 -24.22
N ARG A 108 -4.05 -5.51 -25.15
CA ARG A 108 -3.21 -4.30 -25.27
C ARG A 108 -3.94 -3.15 -25.95
N THR A 109 -5.14 -2.84 -25.47
CA THR A 109 -5.94 -1.74 -25.97
C THR A 109 -5.71 -0.46 -25.18
N GLU A 110 -5.92 0.71 -25.81
CA GLU A 110 -5.82 2.00 -25.11
C GLU A 110 -6.82 2.08 -23.94
N GLU A 111 -7.99 1.48 -24.07
CA GLU A 111 -8.99 1.41 -23.02
C GLU A 111 -8.48 0.65 -21.78
N ASN A 112 -7.88 -0.53 -21.97
CA ASN A 112 -7.31 -1.32 -20.88
C ASN A 112 -6.11 -0.63 -20.24
N LEU A 113 -5.25 0.00 -21.04
CA LEU A 113 -4.12 0.77 -20.53
C LEU A 113 -4.59 1.99 -19.71
N ALA A 114 -5.57 2.73 -20.20
CA ALA A 114 -6.15 3.86 -19.49
C ALA A 114 -6.77 3.41 -18.16
N ARG A 115 -7.58 2.34 -18.18
CA ARG A 115 -8.22 1.80 -16.99
C ARG A 115 -7.21 1.35 -15.91
N PHE A 116 -6.13 0.68 -16.32
CA PHE A 116 -5.11 0.28 -15.36
C PHE A 116 -4.32 1.49 -14.82
N ARG A 117 -4.02 2.47 -15.68
CA ARG A 117 -3.38 3.71 -15.29
C ARG A 117 -4.20 4.49 -14.25
N GLU A 118 -5.48 4.65 -14.50
CA GLU A 118 -6.40 5.32 -13.58
C GLU A 118 -6.41 4.63 -12.22
N TYR A 119 -6.55 3.31 -12.21
CA TYR A 119 -6.50 2.53 -10.98
C TYR A 119 -5.16 2.66 -10.23
N ALA A 120 -4.04 2.64 -10.97
CA ALA A 120 -2.72 2.85 -10.36
C ALA A 120 -2.60 4.24 -9.74
N LEU A 121 -3.07 5.29 -10.43
CA LEU A 121 -3.06 6.66 -9.93
C LEU A 121 -3.94 6.83 -8.70
N GLU A 122 -5.11 6.22 -8.63
CA GLU A 122 -5.98 6.22 -7.44
C GLU A 122 -5.24 5.65 -6.21
N LEU A 123 -4.58 4.51 -6.35
CA LEU A 123 -3.79 3.91 -5.27
C LEU A 123 -2.62 4.80 -4.82
N LEU A 124 -1.97 5.48 -5.76
CA LEU A 124 -0.88 6.40 -5.46
C LEU A 124 -1.37 7.66 -4.76
N GLU A 125 -2.53 8.20 -5.14
CA GLU A 125 -3.17 9.33 -4.46
C GLU A 125 -3.53 9.00 -3.01
N GLU A 126 -4.04 7.80 -2.74
CA GLU A 126 -4.30 7.34 -1.36
C GLU A 126 -3.02 7.31 -0.51
N ILE A 127 -1.87 6.90 -1.09
CA ILE A 127 -0.58 6.93 -0.40
C ILE A 127 -0.12 8.36 -0.15
N LEU A 128 -0.28 9.25 -1.12
CA LEU A 128 0.20 10.64 -1.06
C LEU A 128 -0.67 11.53 -0.15
N SER A 129 -1.98 11.26 -0.06
CA SER A 129 -2.91 11.98 0.80
C SER A 129 -2.83 11.59 2.28
N GLY A 130 -2.24 10.45 2.60
CA GLY A 130 -2.14 9.91 3.96
C GLY A 130 -1.10 10.59 4.86
N GLY A 131 -0.51 11.73 4.47
CA GLY A 131 0.52 12.45 5.21
C GLY A 131 1.94 11.98 4.88
N GLU A 132 2.87 12.06 5.87
CA GLU A 132 4.26 11.63 5.69
C GLU A 132 4.35 10.11 5.50
N SER A 133 4.27 9.68 4.24
CA SER A 133 4.48 8.28 3.87
C SER A 133 5.95 8.03 3.54
N ARG A 134 6.53 6.98 4.13
CA ARG A 134 7.87 6.51 3.72
C ARG A 134 7.95 6.06 2.25
N TYR A 135 6.81 5.96 1.58
CA TYR A 135 6.70 5.59 0.16
C TYR A 135 6.46 6.78 -0.76
N TRP A 136 6.48 8.00 -0.20
CA TRP A 136 6.18 9.23 -0.93
C TRP A 136 7.02 9.40 -2.21
N VAL A 137 8.35 9.20 -2.11
CA VAL A 137 9.27 9.31 -3.25
C VAL A 137 8.93 8.30 -4.35
N GLN A 138 8.72 7.04 -3.95
CA GLN A 138 8.39 5.98 -4.89
C GLN A 138 7.02 6.20 -5.53
N ALA A 139 6.02 6.62 -4.75
CA ALA A 139 4.68 6.89 -5.25
C ALA A 139 4.69 8.02 -6.28
N LYS A 140 5.40 9.11 -6.02
CA LYS A 140 5.57 10.20 -7.00
C LYS A 140 6.31 9.77 -8.26
N GLY A 141 7.36 8.97 -8.12
CA GLY A 141 8.09 8.43 -9.27
C GLY A 141 7.21 7.56 -10.17
N ILE A 142 6.39 6.67 -9.57
CA ILE A 142 5.45 5.83 -10.33
C ILE A 142 4.37 6.69 -10.99
N ALA A 143 3.80 7.68 -10.27
CA ALA A 143 2.81 8.59 -10.84
C ALA A 143 3.37 9.36 -12.05
N ALA A 144 4.59 9.88 -11.94
CA ALA A 144 5.26 10.54 -13.06
C ALA A 144 5.41 9.59 -14.28
N CYS A 145 5.80 8.32 -14.06
CA CYS A 145 5.85 7.32 -15.11
C CYS A 145 4.48 7.06 -15.75
N CYS A 146 3.40 7.00 -14.95
CA CYS A 146 2.04 6.85 -15.45
C CYS A 146 1.64 8.00 -16.39
N TYR A 147 1.95 9.24 -16.01
CA TYR A 147 1.67 10.43 -16.83
C TYR A 147 2.56 10.50 -18.07
N MET A 148 3.85 10.14 -17.96
CA MET A 148 4.73 10.08 -19.14
C MET A 148 4.22 9.09 -20.20
N GLN A 149 3.77 7.91 -19.79
CA GLN A 149 3.23 6.89 -20.70
C GLN A 149 1.92 7.31 -21.36
N SER A 150 1.15 8.22 -20.75
CA SER A 150 -0.05 8.79 -21.35
C SER A 150 0.20 10.05 -22.19
N GLY A 151 1.46 10.52 -22.27
CA GLY A 151 1.81 11.75 -22.97
C GLY A 151 1.48 13.05 -22.21
N ASP A 152 1.05 12.95 -20.95
CA ASP A 152 0.81 14.11 -20.08
C ASP A 152 2.13 14.53 -19.40
N TYR A 153 2.99 15.14 -20.18
CA TYR A 153 4.32 15.54 -19.72
C TYR A 153 4.30 16.67 -18.69
N ASP A 154 3.29 17.53 -18.72
CA ASP A 154 3.16 18.64 -17.78
C ASP A 154 2.92 18.11 -16.34
N ARG A 155 2.01 17.15 -16.20
CA ARG A 155 1.80 16.48 -14.90
C ARG A 155 3.00 15.64 -14.48
N ALA A 156 3.60 14.91 -15.41
CA ALA A 156 4.81 14.13 -15.12
C ALA A 156 5.92 15.04 -14.56
N GLU A 157 6.19 16.18 -15.20
CA GLU A 157 7.18 17.14 -14.75
C GLU A 157 6.84 17.71 -13.36
N ALA A 158 5.57 18.04 -13.09
CA ALA A 158 5.13 18.52 -11.78
C ALA A 158 5.47 17.54 -10.66
N TYR A 159 5.21 16.23 -10.86
CA TYR A 159 5.57 15.20 -9.89
C TYR A 159 7.09 15.02 -9.73
N LEU A 160 7.86 15.08 -10.83
CA LEU A 160 9.31 14.93 -10.80
C LEU A 160 10.02 16.10 -10.10
N ARG A 161 9.52 17.33 -10.25
CA ARG A 161 10.09 18.52 -9.60
C ARG A 161 10.01 18.48 -8.09
N GLU A 162 9.08 17.74 -7.54
CA GLU A 162 8.93 17.57 -6.09
C GLU A 162 9.82 16.47 -5.52
N LEU A 163 10.45 15.64 -6.37
CA LEU A 163 11.35 14.61 -5.89
C LEU A 163 12.67 15.21 -5.40
N PRO A 164 13.24 14.68 -4.30
CA PRO A 164 14.56 15.11 -3.86
C PRO A 164 15.59 14.82 -4.94
N VAL A 165 16.27 15.84 -5.40
CA VAL A 165 17.40 15.69 -6.33
C VAL A 165 18.56 15.14 -5.49
N PRO A 166 19.17 14.00 -5.86
CA PRO A 166 20.40 13.58 -5.22
C PRO A 166 21.45 14.69 -5.39
N GLU A 167 22.06 15.16 -4.33
CA GLU A 167 23.26 15.98 -4.42
C GLU A 167 24.36 15.11 -5.04
N ILE A 168 24.52 15.23 -6.35
CA ILE A 168 25.63 14.61 -7.07
C ILE A 168 26.82 15.53 -6.83
N ASP A 169 27.75 15.10 -6.00
CA ASP A 169 29.04 15.76 -5.88
C ASP A 169 29.76 15.67 -7.24
N PRO A 170 29.96 16.80 -7.93
CA PRO A 170 30.60 16.81 -9.25
C PRO A 170 31.99 16.16 -9.25
N ASP A 171 32.68 16.24 -8.09
CA ASP A 171 34.04 15.68 -7.95
C ASP A 171 34.02 14.15 -7.85
N SER A 172 32.88 13.54 -7.47
CA SER A 172 32.72 12.08 -7.44
C SER A 172 32.61 11.46 -8.87
N LEU A 173 32.38 12.27 -9.88
CA LEU A 173 32.24 11.85 -11.28
C LEU A 173 33.54 11.95 -12.06
N LEU A 174 34.59 12.56 -11.50
CA LEU A 174 35.91 12.64 -12.15
C LEU A 174 36.66 11.34 -11.89
N PRO A 175 37.13 10.62 -12.94
CA PRO A 175 38.02 9.48 -12.73
C PRO A 175 39.28 10.00 -12.02
N ALA A 176 39.73 9.29 -11.03
CA ALA A 176 40.99 9.54 -10.37
C ALA A 176 42.09 9.45 -11.44
N LEU A 177 42.68 10.58 -11.81
CA LEU A 177 43.81 10.69 -12.71
C LEU A 177 45.08 10.20 -12.02
#